data_27dac517affe8b4aa99ad27603805fcb
#
_entry.id   27dac517affe8b4aa99ad27603805fcb
#
_cell.length_a   1.000
_cell.length_b   1.000
_cell.length_c   1.000
_cell.angle_alpha   90.00
_cell.angle_beta   90.00
_cell.angle_gamma   90.00
#
_symmetry.space_group_name_H-M   'P 1'
#
loop_
_entity.id
_entity.type
_entity.pdbx_description
1 polymer ?
#
loop_
_entity_poly.entity_id
_entity_poly.type
_entity_poly.pdbx_seq_one_letter_code
_entity_poly.pdbx_strand_id
1 'polypeptide(L)'
;MKYDVALFDLDGTLVDSVYDLYIAINLTLSGLAFPIVSQRLVESWVGNGVEVLVKRALSGDMQVSEHLDESLSGKAILEFYKHYEQQVGEYSVLYQHVETGLAALRGMPKALITNKSRIFTEKLLDKLALTSHFDVIVCGDDM
;
A
#
# COMPACT_ATOMS: atom_id res chain seq x y z
N MET A 1 -29.10 4.57 13.09
CA MET A 1 -27.65 4.45 13.28
C MET A 1 -27.05 5.81 13.62
N LYS A 2 -26.03 5.84 14.43
CA LYS A 2 -25.39 7.07 14.89
C LYS A 2 -24.50 7.74 13.81
N TYR A 3 -24.13 7.02 12.76
CA TYR A 3 -23.24 7.48 11.72
C TYR A 3 -23.88 7.32 10.35
N ASP A 4 -23.55 8.23 9.43
CA ASP A 4 -24.13 8.27 8.09
C ASP A 4 -23.24 7.62 7.02
N VAL A 5 -21.95 7.45 7.32
CA VAL A 5 -20.95 6.91 6.40
C VAL A 5 -19.83 6.22 7.18
N ALA A 6 -19.24 5.20 6.59
CA ALA A 6 -18.03 4.54 7.11
C ALA A 6 -16.86 4.80 6.18
N LEU A 7 -15.74 5.22 6.75
CA LEU A 7 -14.50 5.49 6.03
C LEU A 7 -13.47 4.43 6.41
N PHE A 8 -12.79 3.87 5.42
CA PHE A 8 -11.81 2.81 5.63
C PHE A 8 -10.47 3.17 4.97
N ASP A 9 -9.39 2.83 5.65
CA ASP A 9 -8.05 2.72 5.04
C ASP A 9 -7.89 1.31 4.46
N LEU A 10 -6.86 1.07 3.67
CA LEU A 10 -6.64 -0.18 2.96
C LEU A 10 -5.48 -0.99 3.56
N ASP A 11 -4.26 -0.61 3.23
CA ASP A 11 -3.05 -1.34 3.66
C ASP A 11 -2.90 -1.29 5.19
N GLY A 12 -2.83 -2.45 5.82
CA GLY A 12 -2.71 -2.55 7.27
C GLY A 12 -4.01 -2.39 8.04
N THR A 13 -5.14 -2.14 7.37
CA THR A 13 -6.47 -2.02 7.97
C THR A 13 -7.42 -3.10 7.47
N LEU A 14 -7.69 -3.13 6.19
CA LEU A 14 -8.53 -4.15 5.56
C LEU A 14 -7.72 -5.31 5.01
N VAL A 15 -6.50 -5.04 4.54
CA VAL A 15 -5.67 -5.98 3.82
C VAL A 15 -4.28 -6.04 4.45
N ASP A 16 -3.84 -7.25 4.71
CA ASP A 16 -2.45 -7.54 5.03
C ASP A 16 -1.67 -7.65 3.72
N SER A 17 -1.05 -6.54 3.31
CA SER A 17 -0.34 -6.38 2.04
C SER A 17 1.18 -6.27 2.21
N VAL A 18 1.69 -6.40 3.43
CA VAL A 18 3.09 -6.16 3.76
C VAL A 18 4.04 -7.08 3.01
N TYR A 19 3.69 -8.35 2.87
CA TYR A 19 4.58 -9.32 2.23
C TYR A 19 4.85 -8.97 0.76
N ASP A 20 3.83 -8.57 0.02
CA ASP A 20 3.99 -8.13 -1.38
C ASP A 20 4.82 -6.86 -1.48
N LEU A 21 4.60 -5.90 -0.59
CA LEU A 21 5.41 -4.67 -0.52
C LEU A 21 6.88 -5.00 -0.18
N TYR A 22 7.10 -5.89 0.78
CA TYR A 22 8.42 -6.36 1.17
C TYR A 22 9.18 -6.98 -0.01
N ILE A 23 8.54 -7.85 -0.78
CA ILE A 23 9.15 -8.45 -1.96
C ILE A 23 9.55 -7.37 -2.97
N ALA A 24 8.63 -6.47 -3.31
CA ALA A 24 8.88 -5.41 -4.29
C ALA A 24 9.97 -4.45 -3.84
N ILE A 25 10.01 -4.08 -2.56
CA ILE A 25 11.07 -3.24 -1.98
C ILE A 25 12.43 -3.91 -2.12
N ASN A 26 12.55 -5.18 -1.77
CA ASN A 26 13.85 -5.87 -1.80
C ASN A 26 14.32 -6.16 -3.22
N LEU A 27 13.42 -6.38 -4.15
CA LEU A 27 13.78 -6.45 -5.58
C LEU A 27 14.33 -5.11 -6.06
N THR A 28 13.73 -4.01 -5.64
CA THR A 28 14.19 -2.66 -5.97
C THR A 28 15.55 -2.37 -5.38
N LEU A 29 15.72 -2.60 -4.08
CA LEU A 29 16.99 -2.38 -3.38
C LEU A 29 18.11 -3.23 -3.97
N SER A 30 17.87 -4.50 -4.19
CA SER A 30 18.84 -5.43 -4.75
C SER A 30 19.28 -5.02 -6.14
N GLY A 31 18.35 -4.59 -6.99
CA GLY A 31 18.64 -4.11 -8.34
C GLY A 31 19.48 -2.84 -8.38
N LEU A 32 19.47 -2.06 -7.31
CA LEU A 32 20.25 -0.82 -7.16
C LEU A 32 21.51 -1.01 -6.31
N ALA A 33 21.84 -2.25 -5.97
CA ALA A 33 22.96 -2.60 -5.09
C ALA A 33 22.89 -1.99 -3.68
N PHE A 34 21.68 -1.82 -3.17
CA PHE A 34 21.42 -1.44 -1.78
C PHE A 34 21.21 -2.68 -0.92
N PRO A 35 21.50 -2.61 0.39
CA PRO A 35 21.20 -3.71 1.30
C PRO A 35 19.71 -4.01 1.34
N ILE A 36 19.36 -5.29 1.37
CA ILE A 36 17.98 -5.71 1.56
C ILE A 36 17.55 -5.47 3.03
N VAL A 37 16.26 -5.35 3.24
CA VAL A 37 15.67 -5.05 4.55
C VAL A 37 14.71 -6.15 4.99
N SER A 38 14.43 -6.23 6.28
CA SER A 38 13.50 -7.22 6.82
C SER A 38 12.04 -6.83 6.54
N GLN A 39 11.17 -7.83 6.55
CA GLN A 39 9.73 -7.59 6.43
C GLN A 39 9.21 -6.68 7.55
N ARG A 40 9.75 -6.85 8.76
CA ARG A 40 9.37 -6.05 9.93
C ARG A 40 9.66 -4.58 9.75
N LEU A 41 10.81 -4.25 9.13
CA LEU A 41 11.14 -2.86 8.81
C LEU A 41 10.18 -2.30 7.76
N VAL A 42 9.92 -3.03 6.69
CA VAL A 42 8.95 -2.60 5.66
C VAL A 42 7.58 -2.34 6.30
N GLU A 43 7.11 -3.23 7.15
CA GLU A 43 5.85 -3.06 7.86
C GLU A 43 5.80 -1.75 8.66
N SER A 44 6.90 -1.40 9.33
CA SER A 44 6.98 -0.16 10.11
C SER A 44 6.98 1.10 9.24
N TRP A 45 7.32 0.99 7.97
CA TRP A 45 7.43 2.11 7.04
C TRP A 45 6.19 2.34 6.17
N VAL A 46 5.27 1.40 6.15
CA VAL A 46 4.04 1.45 5.33
C VAL A 46 3.03 2.45 5.90
N GLY A 47 2.26 3.09 5.04
CA GLY A 47 1.13 3.93 5.40
C GLY A 47 1.15 5.34 4.80
N ASN A 48 2.28 5.81 4.28
CA ASN A 48 2.43 7.15 3.72
C ASN A 48 2.61 7.17 2.20
N GLY A 49 2.24 6.09 1.52
CA GLY A 49 2.36 5.94 0.08
C GLY A 49 3.70 5.36 -0.36
N VAL A 50 3.75 4.99 -1.64
CA VAL A 50 4.89 4.27 -2.23
C VAL A 50 6.16 5.13 -2.26
N GLU A 51 6.04 6.41 -2.61
CA GLU A 51 7.22 7.28 -2.70
C GLU A 51 7.94 7.39 -1.36
N VAL A 52 7.20 7.56 -0.29
CA VAL A 52 7.76 7.64 1.06
C VAL A 52 8.35 6.30 1.47
N LEU A 53 7.67 5.19 1.16
CA LEU A 53 8.16 3.85 1.45
C LEU A 53 9.51 3.58 0.78
N VAL A 54 9.63 3.89 -0.50
CA VAL A 54 10.87 3.70 -1.26
C VAL A 54 12.00 4.57 -0.69
N LYS A 55 11.72 5.83 -0.37
CA LYS A 55 12.70 6.75 0.22
C LYS A 55 13.17 6.28 1.59
N ARG A 56 12.27 5.75 2.41
CA ARG A 56 12.62 5.13 3.71
C ARG A 56 13.51 3.91 3.51
N ALA A 57 13.21 3.09 2.52
CA ALA A 57 14.01 1.92 2.20
C ALA A 57 15.43 2.29 1.74
N LEU A 58 15.57 3.30 0.90
CA LEU A 58 16.87 3.82 0.48
C LEU A 58 17.65 4.43 1.64
N SER A 59 16.96 5.06 2.58
CA SER A 59 17.56 5.67 3.77
C SER A 59 17.86 4.63 4.84
N GLY A 60 17.24 3.46 4.81
CA GLY A 60 17.33 2.44 5.83
C GLY A 60 16.72 2.85 7.16
N ASP A 61 15.80 3.80 7.16
CA ASP A 61 15.25 4.41 8.37
C ASP A 61 13.81 4.87 8.09
N MET A 62 13.01 4.98 9.14
CA MET A 62 11.68 5.59 9.15
C MET A 62 11.73 7.03 8.69
N GLN A 63 12.78 7.75 9.06
CA GLN A 63 13.01 9.11 8.63
C GLN A 63 13.80 9.15 7.33
N VAL A 64 13.24 9.82 6.31
CA VAL A 64 13.92 9.97 5.03
C VAL A 64 15.16 10.86 5.20
N SER A 65 16.30 10.40 4.68
CA SER A 65 17.56 11.16 4.75
C SER A 65 17.45 12.48 3.98
N GLU A 66 17.93 13.57 4.59
CA GLU A 66 18.02 14.88 3.94
C GLU A 66 19.01 14.89 2.78
N HIS A 67 19.94 13.95 2.77
CA HIS A 67 21.00 13.83 1.76
C HIS A 67 20.65 12.82 0.66
N LEU A 68 19.42 12.34 0.62
CA LEU A 68 18.98 11.38 -0.39
C LEU A 68 18.96 12.05 -1.77
N ASP A 69 19.68 11.46 -2.73
CA ASP A 69 19.75 11.93 -4.10
C ASP A 69 18.36 11.78 -4.77
N GLU A 70 17.81 12.88 -5.26
CA GLU A 70 16.51 12.90 -5.94
C GLU A 70 16.49 12.07 -7.22
N SER A 71 17.59 12.06 -7.97
CA SER A 71 17.73 11.24 -9.18
C SER A 71 17.67 9.75 -8.84
N LEU A 72 18.35 9.34 -7.78
CA LEU A 72 18.31 7.97 -7.27
C LEU A 72 16.92 7.60 -6.78
N SER A 73 16.28 8.50 -6.01
CA SER A 73 14.92 8.27 -5.51
C SER A 73 13.92 8.09 -6.66
N GLY A 74 13.99 8.93 -7.67
CA GLY A 74 13.12 8.83 -8.85
C GLY A 74 13.30 7.51 -9.59
N LYS A 75 14.54 7.10 -9.77
CA LYS A 75 14.86 5.81 -10.39
C LYS A 75 14.33 4.64 -9.57
N ALA A 76 14.54 4.68 -8.26
CA ALA A 76 14.09 3.63 -7.35
C ALA A 76 12.56 3.52 -7.33
N ILE A 77 11.86 4.64 -7.35
CA ILE A 77 10.38 4.66 -7.40
C ILE A 77 9.89 4.00 -8.70
N LEU A 78 10.49 4.32 -9.83
CA LEU A 78 10.13 3.69 -11.11
C LEU A 78 10.40 2.19 -11.11
N GLU A 79 11.53 1.76 -10.57
CA GLU A 79 11.84 0.34 -10.44
C GLU A 79 10.87 -0.37 -9.50
N PHE A 80 10.51 0.27 -8.39
CA PHE A 80 9.50 -0.27 -7.48
C PHE A 80 8.15 -0.45 -8.19
N TYR A 81 7.70 0.54 -8.97
CA TYR A 81 6.45 0.43 -9.72
C TYR A 81 6.44 -0.80 -10.63
N LYS A 82 7.54 -1.06 -11.33
CA LYS A 82 7.66 -2.23 -12.20
C LYS A 82 7.55 -3.54 -11.43
N HIS A 83 8.25 -3.64 -10.30
CA HIS A 83 8.21 -4.85 -9.47
C HIS A 83 6.85 -5.04 -8.82
N TYR A 84 6.29 -3.97 -8.27
CA TYR A 84 5.02 -4.05 -7.56
C TYR A 84 3.82 -4.30 -8.49
N GLU A 85 3.89 -3.84 -9.73
CA GLU A 85 2.87 -4.16 -10.73
C GLU A 85 2.68 -5.67 -10.91
N GLN A 86 3.77 -6.42 -10.85
CA GLN A 86 3.75 -7.88 -10.92
C GLN A 86 3.40 -8.53 -9.59
N GLN A 87 3.69 -7.86 -8.48
CA GLN A 87 3.61 -8.44 -7.13
C GLN A 87 2.32 -8.11 -6.40
N VAL A 88 1.68 -6.98 -6.69
CA VAL A 88 0.52 -6.51 -5.93
C VAL A 88 -0.60 -7.54 -5.88
N GLY A 89 -1.02 -7.88 -4.67
CA GLY A 89 -2.11 -8.82 -4.45
C GLY A 89 -1.77 -10.29 -4.61
N GLU A 90 -0.51 -10.67 -4.88
CA GLU A 90 -0.13 -12.08 -5.05
C GLU A 90 -0.26 -12.86 -3.74
N TYR A 91 0.19 -12.29 -2.63
CA TYR A 91 0.13 -12.91 -1.30
C TYR A 91 -0.70 -12.12 -0.31
N SER A 92 -1.26 -10.98 -0.73
CA SER A 92 -2.10 -10.14 0.12
C SER A 92 -3.40 -10.85 0.46
N VAL A 93 -3.81 -10.72 1.73
CA VAL A 93 -5.05 -11.35 2.22
C VAL A 93 -5.82 -10.35 3.07
N LEU A 94 -7.14 -10.54 3.15
CA LEU A 94 -7.97 -9.78 4.07
C LEU A 94 -7.62 -10.14 5.52
N TYR A 95 -7.64 -9.14 6.40
CA TYR A 95 -7.61 -9.44 7.82
C TYR A 95 -8.87 -10.19 8.24
N GLN A 96 -8.77 -10.94 9.33
CA GLN A 96 -9.88 -11.68 9.88
C GLN A 96 -11.07 -10.75 10.17
N HIS A 97 -12.27 -11.19 9.84
CA HIS A 97 -13.55 -10.49 10.05
C HIS A 97 -13.82 -9.29 9.12
N VAL A 98 -12.95 -8.97 8.17
CA VAL A 98 -13.19 -7.87 7.23
C VAL A 98 -14.44 -8.10 6.38
N GLU A 99 -14.57 -9.28 5.77
CA GLU A 99 -15.76 -9.59 4.95
C GLU A 99 -17.05 -9.52 5.77
N THR A 100 -17.04 -10.10 6.96
CA THR A 100 -18.19 -10.07 7.87
C THR A 100 -18.52 -8.66 8.30
N GLY A 101 -17.51 -7.85 8.61
CA GLY A 101 -17.68 -6.46 9.03
C GLY A 101 -18.27 -5.59 7.93
N LEU A 102 -17.77 -5.73 6.70
CA LEU A 102 -18.29 -4.99 5.55
C LEU A 102 -19.73 -5.41 5.23
N ALA A 103 -20.04 -6.69 5.33
CA ALA A 103 -21.40 -7.19 5.15
C ALA A 103 -22.36 -6.66 6.22
N ALA A 104 -21.91 -6.54 7.46
CA ALA A 104 -22.70 -5.99 8.56
C ALA A 104 -23.04 -4.51 8.35
N LEU A 105 -22.24 -3.79 7.57
CA LEU A 105 -22.46 -2.40 7.20
C LEU A 105 -23.21 -2.23 5.88
N ARG A 106 -23.84 -3.29 5.39
CA ARG A 106 -24.66 -3.23 4.18
C ARG A 106 -25.76 -2.19 4.37
N GLY A 107 -25.96 -1.32 3.39
CA GLY A 107 -26.92 -0.23 3.45
C GLY A 107 -26.35 1.09 3.98
N MET A 108 -25.15 1.05 4.57
CA MET A 108 -24.42 2.26 4.92
C MET A 108 -23.43 2.60 3.80
N PRO A 109 -23.41 3.85 3.31
CA PRO A 109 -22.41 4.30 2.38
C PRO A 109 -20.99 4.08 2.93
N LYS A 110 -20.09 3.56 2.09
CA LYS A 110 -18.71 3.26 2.47
C LYS A 110 -17.75 3.93 1.50
N ALA A 111 -16.73 4.57 2.04
CA ALA A 111 -15.64 5.13 1.25
C ALA A 111 -14.31 4.52 1.66
N LEU A 112 -13.47 4.25 0.67
CA LEU A 112 -12.09 3.86 0.89
C LEU A 112 -11.22 5.10 0.69
N ILE A 113 -10.37 5.39 1.65
CA ILE A 113 -9.43 6.51 1.58
C ILE A 113 -8.05 5.94 1.88
N THR A 114 -7.17 5.96 0.89
CA THR A 114 -5.85 5.34 0.98
C THR A 114 -4.76 6.23 0.40
N ASN A 115 -3.57 6.20 0.99
CA ASN A 115 -2.39 6.84 0.43
C ASN A 115 -1.78 6.07 -0.76
N LYS A 116 -2.27 4.85 -1.01
CA LYS A 116 -1.85 4.04 -2.14
C LYS A 116 -2.29 4.67 -3.46
N SER A 117 -1.45 4.56 -4.49
CA SER A 117 -1.81 5.05 -5.82
C SER A 117 -2.97 4.27 -6.42
N ARG A 118 -3.73 4.92 -7.29
CA ARG A 118 -4.96 4.36 -7.88
C ARG A 118 -4.71 3.06 -8.63
N ILE A 119 -3.66 2.99 -9.42
CA ILE A 119 -3.37 1.80 -10.23
C ILE A 119 -3.20 0.54 -9.37
N PHE A 120 -2.51 0.66 -8.25
CA PHE A 120 -2.29 -0.47 -7.35
C PHE A 120 -3.51 -0.73 -6.45
N THR A 121 -4.21 0.33 -6.06
CA THR A 121 -5.44 0.21 -5.26
C THR A 121 -6.49 -0.57 -6.03
N GLU A 122 -6.78 -0.18 -7.25
CA GLU A 122 -7.79 -0.85 -8.08
C GLU A 122 -7.42 -2.32 -8.32
N LYS A 123 -6.15 -2.59 -8.63
CA LYS A 123 -5.68 -3.95 -8.86
C LYS A 123 -5.81 -4.82 -7.61
N LEU A 124 -5.47 -4.28 -6.45
CA LEU A 124 -5.58 -5.00 -5.18
C LEU A 124 -7.04 -5.27 -4.80
N LEU A 125 -7.90 -4.26 -4.91
CA LEU A 125 -9.34 -4.41 -4.63
C LEU A 125 -9.99 -5.43 -5.56
N ASP A 126 -9.62 -5.41 -6.83
CA ASP A 126 -10.15 -6.35 -7.81
C ASP A 126 -9.76 -7.79 -7.48
N LYS A 127 -8.49 -8.02 -7.17
CA LYS A 127 -7.99 -9.34 -6.78
C LYS A 127 -8.66 -9.89 -5.51
N LEU A 128 -9.01 -9.02 -4.58
CA LEU A 128 -9.64 -9.41 -3.31
C LEU A 128 -11.17 -9.29 -3.31
N ALA A 129 -11.76 -8.96 -4.46
CA ALA A 129 -13.20 -8.78 -4.64
C ALA A 129 -13.80 -7.76 -3.66
N LEU A 130 -13.10 -6.66 -3.42
CA LEU A 130 -13.51 -5.61 -2.49
C LEU A 130 -14.13 -4.40 -3.17
N THR A 131 -13.95 -4.22 -4.47
CA THR A 131 -14.34 -2.99 -5.18
C THR A 131 -15.82 -2.63 -4.99
N SER A 132 -16.71 -3.62 -5.05
CA SER A 132 -18.15 -3.41 -4.94
C SER A 132 -18.62 -2.96 -3.56
N HIS A 133 -17.78 -3.05 -2.53
CA HIS A 133 -18.13 -2.63 -1.18
C HIS A 133 -18.10 -1.11 -1.01
N PHE A 134 -17.41 -0.40 -1.89
CA PHE A 134 -17.17 1.04 -1.71
C PHE A 134 -17.92 1.88 -2.73
N ASP A 135 -18.62 2.90 -2.27
CA ASP A 135 -19.33 3.87 -3.10
C ASP A 135 -18.36 4.93 -3.63
N VAL A 136 -17.31 5.23 -2.87
CA VAL A 136 -16.26 6.20 -3.23
C VAL A 136 -14.90 5.61 -2.87
N ILE A 137 -13.94 5.79 -3.77
CA ILE A 137 -12.54 5.40 -3.56
C ILE A 137 -11.67 6.61 -3.85
N VAL A 138 -10.93 7.05 -2.82
CA VAL A 138 -9.97 8.16 -2.90
C VAL A 138 -8.57 7.60 -2.70
N CYS A 139 -7.71 7.81 -3.67
CA CYS A 139 -6.33 7.32 -3.69
C CYS A 139 -5.32 8.45 -3.50
N GLY A 140 -4.07 8.08 -3.17
CA GLY A 140 -3.03 9.04 -2.87
C GLY A 140 -2.68 9.99 -4.01
N ASP A 141 -2.89 9.57 -5.25
CA ASP A 141 -2.61 10.35 -6.45
C ASP A 141 -3.85 11.08 -7.02
N ASP A 142 -4.97 11.03 -6.31
CA ASP A 142 -6.18 11.75 -6.72
C ASP A 142 -6.18 13.22 -6.29
N MET A 143 -5.27 13.61 -5.40
CA MET A 143 -5.21 14.94 -4.78
C MET A 143 -4.06 15.77 -5.29
#